data_d2d52b18960b9a41e6b49b461176bfc6
#
_entry.id   d2d52b18960b9a41e6b49b461176bfc6
#
_cell.length_a   1.000
_cell.length_b   1.000
_cell.length_c   1.000
_cell.angle_alpha   90.00
_cell.angle_beta   90.00
_cell.angle_gamma   90.00
#
_symmetry.space_group_name_H-M   'P 1'
#
loop_
_entity.id
_entity.type
_entity.pdbx_description
1 polymer ?
#
loop_
_entity_poly.entity_id
_entity_poly.type
_entity_poly.pdbx_seq_one_letter_code
_entity_poly.pdbx_strand_id
1 'polypeptide(L)'
;MRNWINFPHREGTHSRQAHADLPEQAIYERELGRSGFFGPATHMHHKHAPTDWSSWEGPLRPRLFDLNALQEEVRSLSPWVAPDILSNPHCRYRIWRLSEAMPFLVRNADGDELLFIHEGSGEFFCDYGHLTLRDGDYVVIPRGTMWRIEPDAPMFILMIEATNDSYQLPDKGLVGNHAIFDPAALDVPAINARFLAQQDENPWSLQVKRHDQVSVITWPFNPLDAQGWHGDLCVVRLNWRDIRPLMSHRYHLPPSAHSTFVASRFVICTFVPRPIESDPGALKVPFYHSNDDYDEVLFYHAGDFFSRDNIERGMVTFHPAGFTHGPHPKAFAAGQAYAKKFTDEVAVMLDTRDALNVGSLCEGIENTRYVSSWQRPDAAASK
;
A
#
# COMPACT_ATOMS: atom_id res chain seq x y z
N MET A 1 3.55 -26.08 4.08
CA MET A 1 4.73 -25.53 3.38
C MET A 1 4.56 -25.78 1.89
N ARG A 2 4.73 -24.78 1.04
CA ARG A 2 4.77 -24.99 -0.41
C ARG A 2 6.09 -25.66 -0.77
N ASN A 3 6.04 -26.78 -1.47
CA ASN A 3 7.25 -27.43 -1.96
C ASN A 3 7.71 -26.73 -3.24
N TRP A 4 8.80 -25.97 -3.14
CA TRP A 4 9.46 -25.38 -4.29
C TRP A 4 10.36 -26.41 -4.98
N ILE A 5 10.62 -26.21 -6.27
CA ILE A 5 11.59 -27.03 -7.00
C ILE A 5 12.97 -26.84 -6.36
N ASN A 6 13.57 -27.93 -5.89
CA ASN A 6 14.92 -27.94 -5.36
C ASN A 6 15.91 -28.30 -6.47
N PHE A 7 17.08 -27.68 -6.44
CA PHE A 7 18.20 -27.98 -7.31
C PHE A 7 19.37 -28.53 -6.49
N PRO A 8 19.67 -29.82 -6.63
CA PRO A 8 20.66 -30.50 -5.79
C PRO A 8 22.09 -30.13 -6.16
N HIS A 9 22.33 -29.60 -7.36
CA HIS A 9 23.66 -29.35 -7.91
C HIS A 9 23.77 -27.92 -8.45
N ARG A 10 24.95 -27.31 -8.25
CA ARG A 10 25.31 -25.97 -8.72
C ARG A 10 26.72 -25.99 -9.28
N GLU A 11 26.92 -25.33 -10.42
CA GLU A 11 28.21 -25.11 -11.03
C GLU A 11 28.45 -23.63 -11.29
N GLY A 12 29.71 -23.25 -11.47
CA GLY A 12 30.13 -21.89 -11.79
C GLY A 12 30.32 -21.02 -10.54
N THR A 13 30.31 -19.70 -10.75
CA THR A 13 30.60 -18.73 -9.71
C THR A 13 29.35 -18.43 -8.89
N HIS A 14 29.48 -18.48 -7.56
CA HIS A 14 28.45 -18.12 -6.61
C HIS A 14 28.92 -16.97 -5.73
N SER A 15 28.08 -15.97 -5.54
CA SER A 15 28.32 -14.91 -4.57
C SER A 15 28.21 -15.44 -3.15
N ARG A 16 28.98 -14.86 -2.24
CA ARG A 16 29.08 -15.33 -0.86
C ARG A 16 27.79 -15.04 -0.08
N GLN A 17 27.19 -13.88 -0.30
CA GLN A 17 25.97 -13.43 0.38
C GLN A 17 25.20 -12.39 -0.46
N ALA A 18 24.02 -12.03 -0.01
CA ALA A 18 23.18 -10.96 -0.54
C ALA A 18 23.18 -9.76 0.42
N HIS A 19 22.81 -8.58 -0.09
CA HIS A 19 22.56 -7.32 0.62
C HIS A 19 23.75 -6.64 1.27
N ALA A 20 24.87 -7.32 1.42
CA ALA A 20 26.08 -6.78 2.03
C ALA A 20 27.33 -7.46 1.47
N ASP A 21 28.49 -6.83 1.62
CA ASP A 21 29.79 -7.35 1.17
C ASP A 21 29.76 -7.85 -0.29
N LEU A 22 29.19 -7.03 -1.18
CA LEU A 22 29.03 -7.38 -2.59
C LEU A 22 30.38 -7.52 -3.28
N PRO A 23 30.46 -8.31 -4.36
CA PRO A 23 31.69 -8.41 -5.18
C PRO A 23 32.13 -7.03 -5.69
N GLU A 24 33.41 -6.67 -5.59
CA GLU A 24 33.94 -5.35 -5.96
C GLU A 24 33.60 -4.91 -7.38
N GLN A 25 33.50 -5.85 -8.31
CA GLN A 25 33.23 -5.60 -9.73
C GLN A 25 31.74 -5.80 -10.10
N ALA A 26 30.86 -6.07 -9.14
CA ALA A 26 29.47 -6.41 -9.36
C ALA A 26 28.60 -5.90 -8.21
N ILE A 27 28.64 -4.58 -8.01
CA ILE A 27 28.02 -3.88 -6.87
C ILE A 27 26.50 -3.68 -6.99
N TYR A 28 25.90 -4.03 -8.12
CA TYR A 28 24.47 -3.89 -8.32
C TYR A 28 23.79 -5.23 -8.06
N GLU A 29 22.99 -5.28 -7.01
CA GLU A 29 22.23 -6.47 -6.65
C GLU A 29 20.83 -6.41 -7.21
N ARG A 30 20.37 -7.52 -7.81
CA ARG A 30 19.00 -7.69 -8.28
C ARG A 30 18.40 -8.96 -7.70
N GLU A 31 17.22 -8.85 -7.10
CA GLU A 31 16.43 -9.99 -6.66
C GLU A 31 15.51 -10.48 -7.79
N LEU A 32 15.44 -11.80 -7.92
CA LEU A 32 14.46 -12.54 -8.67
C LEU A 32 13.70 -13.43 -7.68
N GLY A 33 12.46 -13.07 -7.37
CA GLY A 33 11.66 -13.69 -6.33
C GLY A 33 10.37 -14.32 -6.82
N ARG A 34 9.66 -14.99 -5.92
CA ARG A 34 8.34 -15.56 -6.12
C ARG A 34 7.44 -15.25 -4.92
N SER A 35 6.11 -15.23 -5.17
CA SER A 35 5.09 -14.91 -4.19
C SER A 35 5.30 -13.53 -3.55
N GLY A 36 5.59 -12.52 -4.38
CA GLY A 36 6.12 -11.27 -3.89
C GLY A 36 7.45 -11.54 -3.16
N PHE A 37 7.60 -11.05 -1.95
CA PHE A 37 8.81 -11.28 -1.15
C PHE A 37 8.63 -12.38 -0.09
N PHE A 38 7.65 -13.27 -0.25
CA PHE A 38 7.34 -14.36 0.69
C PHE A 38 7.82 -15.74 0.24
N GLY A 39 8.26 -15.87 -1.00
CA GLY A 39 8.69 -17.11 -1.61
C GLY A 39 10.20 -17.26 -1.71
N PRO A 40 10.68 -18.24 -2.48
CA PRO A 40 12.08 -18.39 -2.78
C PRO A 40 12.58 -17.23 -3.62
N ALA A 41 13.82 -16.84 -3.41
CA ALA A 41 14.47 -15.75 -4.13
C ALA A 41 15.91 -16.13 -4.52
N THR A 42 16.39 -15.46 -5.58
CA THR A 42 17.79 -15.50 -5.99
C THR A 42 18.28 -14.08 -6.16
N HIS A 43 19.42 -13.77 -5.52
CA HIS A 43 20.10 -12.50 -5.67
C HIS A 43 21.22 -12.65 -6.70
N MET A 44 21.22 -11.79 -7.70
CA MET A 44 22.23 -11.73 -8.74
C MET A 44 23.03 -10.45 -8.61
N HIS A 45 24.33 -10.55 -8.75
CA HIS A 45 25.22 -9.40 -8.67
C HIS A 45 25.69 -9.02 -10.07
N HIS A 46 25.40 -7.80 -10.48
CA HIS A 46 25.61 -7.29 -11.82
C HIS A 46 26.73 -6.26 -11.87
N LYS A 47 27.43 -6.23 -13.01
CA LYS A 47 28.44 -5.24 -13.35
C LYS A 47 27.82 -3.87 -13.71
N HIS A 48 26.64 -3.90 -14.26
CA HIS A 48 25.85 -2.74 -14.66
C HIS A 48 24.53 -2.70 -13.90
N ALA A 49 24.01 -1.50 -13.64
CA ALA A 49 22.71 -1.36 -12.99
C ALA A 49 21.63 -2.07 -13.82
N PRO A 50 20.80 -2.93 -13.22
CA PRO A 50 19.74 -3.65 -13.92
C PRO A 50 18.70 -2.75 -14.60
N THR A 51 18.66 -1.47 -14.22
CA THR A 51 17.77 -0.44 -14.78
C THR A 51 18.45 0.43 -15.84
N ASP A 52 19.61 0.04 -16.32
CA ASP A 52 20.46 0.83 -17.23
C ASP A 52 20.07 0.59 -18.71
N TRP A 53 18.78 0.51 -19.01
CA TRP A 53 18.28 0.35 -20.37
C TRP A 53 18.43 1.64 -21.17
N SER A 54 18.63 1.52 -22.48
CA SER A 54 18.73 2.63 -23.42
C SER A 54 17.36 3.07 -23.97
N SER A 55 16.44 2.12 -24.14
CA SER A 55 15.09 2.35 -24.65
C SER A 55 14.14 1.25 -24.21
N TRP A 56 12.85 1.53 -24.26
CA TRP A 56 11.79 0.53 -24.12
C TRP A 56 10.75 0.74 -25.23
N GLU A 57 10.01 -0.30 -25.54
CA GLU A 57 8.90 -0.28 -26.47
C GLU A 57 7.73 -1.09 -25.88
N GLY A 58 6.52 -0.66 -26.14
CA GLY A 58 5.31 -1.30 -25.65
C GLY A 58 4.73 -0.66 -24.38
N PRO A 59 3.63 -1.23 -23.86
CA PRO A 59 2.86 -0.63 -22.76
C PRO A 59 3.49 -0.87 -21.36
N LEU A 60 4.36 -1.87 -21.22
CA LEU A 60 4.97 -2.24 -19.94
C LEU A 60 6.00 -1.19 -19.53
N ARG A 61 5.76 -0.49 -18.45
CA ARG A 61 6.67 0.48 -17.86
C ARG A 61 6.32 0.84 -16.43
N PRO A 62 7.27 1.29 -15.61
CA PRO A 62 6.98 1.99 -14.36
C PRO A 62 6.22 3.29 -14.62
N ARG A 63 5.26 3.60 -13.76
CA ARG A 63 4.40 4.79 -13.87
C ARG A 63 4.39 5.58 -12.57
N LEU A 64 4.19 6.88 -12.68
CA LEU A 64 3.99 7.81 -11.57
C LEU A 64 2.72 8.62 -11.83
N PHE A 65 1.80 8.60 -10.88
CA PHE A 65 0.56 9.36 -10.92
C PHE A 65 0.52 10.40 -9.80
N ASP A 66 0.17 11.64 -10.15
CA ASP A 66 -0.08 12.70 -9.17
C ASP A 66 -1.57 12.74 -8.81
N LEU A 67 -1.96 12.05 -7.74
CA LEU A 67 -3.35 12.01 -7.30
C LEU A 67 -3.84 13.34 -6.70
N ASN A 68 -2.92 14.27 -6.39
CA ASN A 68 -3.31 15.61 -5.95
C ASN A 68 -3.99 16.41 -7.05
N ALA A 69 -3.71 16.08 -8.32
CA ALA A 69 -4.36 16.71 -9.47
C ALA A 69 -5.85 16.34 -9.58
N LEU A 70 -6.27 15.23 -8.98
CA LEU A 70 -7.68 14.80 -8.95
C LEU A 70 -8.40 15.45 -7.77
N GLN A 71 -9.36 16.33 -8.05
CA GLN A 71 -10.13 17.05 -7.03
C GLN A 71 -11.61 16.70 -7.14
N GLU A 72 -12.30 17.26 -8.14
CA GLU A 72 -13.74 17.09 -8.34
C GLU A 72 -14.08 15.69 -8.87
N GLU A 73 -13.21 15.09 -9.67
CA GLU A 73 -13.37 13.76 -10.27
C GLU A 73 -13.52 12.65 -9.23
N VAL A 74 -12.97 12.87 -8.03
CA VAL A 74 -12.96 11.90 -6.93
C VAL A 74 -13.73 12.40 -5.71
N ARG A 75 -14.36 13.58 -5.80
CA ARG A 75 -15.19 14.15 -4.72
C ARG A 75 -16.61 13.63 -4.84
N SER A 76 -17.10 13.01 -3.79
CA SER A 76 -18.48 12.54 -3.72
C SER A 76 -18.90 12.24 -2.28
N LEU A 77 -20.22 12.19 -2.05
CA LEU A 77 -20.77 11.72 -0.78
C LEU A 77 -20.79 10.18 -0.69
N SER A 78 -20.74 9.48 -1.84
CA SER A 78 -20.72 8.02 -1.88
C SER A 78 -19.36 7.50 -2.31
N PRO A 79 -18.72 6.60 -1.53
CA PRO A 79 -17.47 5.97 -1.92
C PRO A 79 -17.60 5.09 -3.17
N TRP A 80 -18.83 4.66 -3.51
CA TRP A 80 -19.08 3.76 -4.64
C TRP A 80 -18.95 4.41 -6.02
N VAL A 81 -18.94 5.74 -6.09
CA VAL A 81 -18.72 6.47 -7.34
C VAL A 81 -17.27 6.88 -7.53
N ALA A 82 -16.41 6.63 -6.53
CA ALA A 82 -14.97 6.86 -6.65
C ALA A 82 -14.38 5.95 -7.75
N PRO A 83 -13.67 6.51 -8.73
CA PRO A 83 -13.15 5.73 -9.85
C PRO A 83 -11.98 4.86 -9.41
N ASP A 84 -11.79 3.73 -10.10
CA ASP A 84 -10.59 2.92 -9.94
C ASP A 84 -9.38 3.66 -10.51
N ILE A 85 -8.34 3.80 -9.72
CA ILE A 85 -7.01 4.23 -10.15
C ILE A 85 -6.28 3.02 -10.72
N LEU A 86 -6.31 1.91 -9.99
CA LEU A 86 -5.76 0.62 -10.41
C LEU A 86 -6.74 -0.48 -9.98
N SER A 87 -6.89 -1.53 -10.79
CA SER A 87 -7.79 -2.64 -10.44
C SER A 87 -7.43 -3.94 -11.11
N ASN A 88 -7.81 -5.04 -10.46
CA ASN A 88 -7.86 -6.37 -11.03
C ASN A 88 -9.06 -7.14 -10.44
N PRO A 89 -9.30 -8.41 -10.79
CA PRO A 89 -10.44 -9.16 -10.27
C PRO A 89 -10.45 -9.37 -8.75
N HIS A 90 -9.35 -9.11 -8.05
CA HIS A 90 -9.17 -9.38 -6.62
C HIS A 90 -8.93 -8.13 -5.78
N CYS A 91 -8.67 -7.00 -6.44
CA CYS A 91 -8.30 -5.77 -5.77
C CYS A 91 -8.82 -4.55 -6.55
N ARG A 92 -9.38 -3.57 -5.84
CA ARG A 92 -9.71 -2.25 -6.38
C ARG A 92 -9.02 -1.18 -5.55
N TYR A 93 -8.20 -0.40 -6.20
CA TYR A 93 -7.42 0.68 -5.61
C TYR A 93 -8.00 2.01 -6.07
N ARG A 94 -8.62 2.75 -5.15
CA ARG A 94 -9.38 3.98 -5.42
C ARG A 94 -8.91 5.11 -4.53
N ILE A 95 -9.19 6.34 -4.93
CA ILE A 95 -9.12 7.49 -4.05
C ILE A 95 -10.48 8.18 -3.98
N TRP A 96 -10.76 8.72 -2.82
CA TRP A 96 -12.02 9.37 -2.52
C TRP A 96 -11.80 10.63 -1.68
N ARG A 97 -12.46 11.72 -2.08
CA ARG A 97 -12.47 12.97 -1.30
C ARG A 97 -13.87 13.18 -0.74
N LEU A 98 -13.95 13.37 0.58
CA LEU A 98 -15.17 13.63 1.32
C LEU A 98 -15.04 14.94 2.08
N SER A 99 -15.94 15.89 1.83
CA SER A 99 -15.95 17.21 2.49
C SER A 99 -17.21 17.50 3.30
N GLU A 100 -18.22 16.64 3.19
CA GLU A 100 -19.51 16.79 3.86
C GLU A 100 -19.94 15.47 4.47
N ALA A 101 -20.78 15.53 5.52
CA ALA A 101 -21.34 14.35 6.15
C ALA A 101 -22.14 13.50 5.16
N MET A 102 -21.91 12.21 5.20
CA MET A 102 -22.70 11.26 4.39
C MET A 102 -24.15 11.22 4.91
N PRO A 103 -25.15 11.58 4.07
CA PRO A 103 -26.55 11.59 4.47
C PRO A 103 -27.22 10.21 4.37
N PHE A 104 -26.45 9.17 4.10
CA PHE A 104 -26.87 7.78 3.94
C PHE A 104 -25.78 6.84 4.46
N LEU A 105 -26.17 5.59 4.61
CA LEU A 105 -25.27 4.49 4.95
C LEU A 105 -24.76 3.81 3.67
N VAL A 106 -23.62 3.18 3.77
CA VAL A 106 -23.06 2.34 2.71
C VAL A 106 -22.69 0.95 3.24
N ARG A 107 -22.69 -0.04 2.34
CA ARG A 107 -22.31 -1.43 2.62
C ARG A 107 -21.63 -2.02 1.41
N ASN A 108 -20.43 -2.58 1.59
CA ASN A 108 -19.78 -3.38 0.56
C ASN A 108 -20.17 -4.85 0.71
N ALA A 109 -20.81 -5.43 -0.32
CA ALA A 109 -21.14 -6.85 -0.38
C ALA A 109 -20.21 -7.64 -1.32
N ASP A 110 -19.19 -6.99 -1.91
CA ASP A 110 -18.20 -7.61 -2.79
C ASP A 110 -16.97 -8.12 -2.04
N GLY A 111 -16.53 -7.43 -0.98
CA GLY A 111 -15.35 -7.82 -0.21
C GLY A 111 -15.13 -6.94 1.00
N ASP A 112 -14.06 -7.21 1.74
CA ASP A 112 -13.60 -6.33 2.80
C ASP A 112 -13.03 -5.04 2.20
N GLU A 113 -13.02 -3.98 2.97
CA GLU A 113 -12.52 -2.68 2.55
C GLU A 113 -11.50 -2.13 3.54
N LEU A 114 -10.43 -1.56 3.04
CA LEU A 114 -9.43 -0.84 3.81
C LEU A 114 -9.49 0.62 3.39
N LEU A 115 -9.73 1.51 4.34
CA LEU A 115 -9.56 2.94 4.19
C LEU A 115 -8.24 3.35 4.82
N PHE A 116 -7.44 4.15 4.12
CA PHE A 116 -6.30 4.84 4.69
C PHE A 116 -6.54 6.34 4.63
N ILE A 117 -6.60 6.99 5.77
CA ILE A 117 -6.87 8.43 5.88
C ILE A 117 -5.59 9.18 5.57
N HIS A 118 -5.47 9.66 4.35
CA HIS A 118 -4.30 10.44 3.93
C HIS A 118 -4.31 11.84 4.51
N GLU A 119 -5.47 12.49 4.48
CA GLU A 119 -5.69 13.84 5.01
C GLU A 119 -7.06 13.93 5.67
N GLY A 120 -7.16 14.83 6.64
CA GLY A 120 -8.41 15.15 7.31
C GLY A 120 -8.69 14.32 8.54
N SER A 121 -9.86 14.54 9.10
CA SER A 121 -10.38 13.88 10.30
C SER A 121 -11.90 13.83 10.26
N GLY A 122 -12.50 12.98 11.08
CA GLY A 122 -13.95 12.86 11.16
C GLY A 122 -14.41 11.75 12.07
N GLU A 123 -15.72 11.59 12.14
CA GLU A 123 -16.39 10.58 12.92
C GLU A 123 -16.89 9.45 12.01
N PHE A 124 -16.54 8.24 12.36
CA PHE A 124 -16.94 7.03 11.65
C PHE A 124 -17.98 6.27 12.48
N PHE A 125 -19.12 6.00 11.90
CA PHE A 125 -20.21 5.23 12.48
C PHE A 125 -20.43 3.94 11.70
N CYS A 126 -20.58 2.83 12.39
CA CYS A 126 -20.84 1.54 11.77
C CYS A 126 -21.69 0.62 12.65
N ASP A 127 -22.05 -0.57 12.15
CA ASP A 127 -22.81 -1.58 12.92
C ASP A 127 -22.29 -1.84 14.33
N TYR A 128 -20.97 -1.69 14.54
CA TYR A 128 -20.29 -1.99 15.81
C TYR A 128 -20.15 -0.76 16.74
N GLY A 129 -20.55 0.44 16.27
CA GLY A 129 -20.43 1.66 17.07
C GLY A 129 -19.68 2.78 16.33
N HIS A 130 -18.90 3.53 17.06
CA HIS A 130 -18.27 4.77 16.67
C HIS A 130 -16.73 4.72 16.85
N LEU A 131 -16.02 5.32 15.92
CA LEU A 131 -14.58 5.64 15.97
C LEU A 131 -14.36 7.07 15.50
N THR A 132 -13.41 7.76 16.10
CA THR A 132 -12.86 9.03 15.56
C THR A 132 -11.73 8.69 14.59
N LEU A 133 -11.69 9.34 13.43
CA LEU A 133 -10.67 9.17 12.40
C LEU A 133 -9.73 10.38 12.34
N ARG A 134 -8.47 10.11 12.04
CA ARG A 134 -7.44 11.12 11.79
C ARG A 134 -6.46 10.70 10.70
N ASP A 135 -5.64 11.62 10.24
CA ASP A 135 -4.59 11.33 9.26
C ASP A 135 -3.69 10.15 9.72
N GLY A 136 -3.40 9.29 8.79
CA GLY A 136 -2.59 8.09 8.99
C GLY A 136 -3.32 6.89 9.57
N ASP A 137 -4.63 6.97 9.81
CA ASP A 137 -5.44 5.83 10.23
C ASP A 137 -5.71 4.88 9.06
N TYR A 138 -5.49 3.59 9.30
CA TYR A 138 -6.11 2.50 8.58
C TYR A 138 -7.43 2.14 9.25
N VAL A 139 -8.47 1.92 8.46
CA VAL A 139 -9.75 1.35 8.92
C VAL A 139 -10.06 0.14 8.07
N VAL A 140 -10.02 -1.05 8.66
CA VAL A 140 -10.40 -2.29 8.00
C VAL A 140 -11.86 -2.59 8.30
N ILE A 141 -12.68 -2.63 7.27
CA ILE A 141 -14.12 -2.79 7.35
C ILE A 141 -14.50 -4.16 6.77
N PRO A 142 -14.97 -5.10 7.60
CA PRO A 142 -15.43 -6.40 7.13
C PRO A 142 -16.59 -6.29 6.14
N ARG A 143 -16.58 -7.13 5.12
CA ARG A 143 -17.66 -7.26 4.15
C ARG A 143 -19.03 -7.35 4.82
N GLY A 144 -19.97 -6.56 4.34
CA GLY A 144 -21.34 -6.56 4.84
C GLY A 144 -21.62 -5.55 5.96
N THR A 145 -20.59 -4.88 6.50
CA THR A 145 -20.76 -3.83 7.51
C THR A 145 -21.44 -2.59 6.93
N MET A 146 -22.45 -2.07 7.61
CA MET A 146 -23.00 -0.74 7.35
C MET A 146 -22.12 0.32 8.00
N TRP A 147 -21.86 1.42 7.29
CA TRP A 147 -21.08 2.53 7.84
C TRP A 147 -21.34 3.86 7.13
N ARG A 148 -20.93 4.95 7.76
CA ARG A 148 -20.88 6.30 7.22
C ARG A 148 -19.81 7.14 7.91
N ILE A 149 -19.43 8.26 7.29
CA ILE A 149 -18.46 9.22 7.84
C ILE A 149 -19.10 10.62 7.93
N GLU A 150 -18.83 11.31 9.03
CA GLU A 150 -19.04 12.74 9.21
C GLU A 150 -17.64 13.39 9.29
N PRO A 151 -17.14 14.07 8.25
CA PRO A 151 -15.83 14.71 8.29
C PRO A 151 -15.86 15.98 9.15
N ASP A 152 -14.86 16.16 10.02
CA ASP A 152 -14.62 17.42 10.73
C ASP A 152 -13.82 18.40 9.86
N ALA A 153 -13.02 17.86 8.96
CA ALA A 153 -12.26 18.57 7.94
C ALA A 153 -12.27 17.76 6.64
N PRO A 154 -12.13 18.39 5.46
CA PRO A 154 -12.10 17.67 4.20
C PRO A 154 -11.10 16.51 4.23
N MET A 155 -11.55 15.35 3.82
CA MET A 155 -10.79 14.10 3.86
C MET A 155 -10.30 13.70 2.48
N PHE A 156 -9.07 13.22 2.41
CA PHE A 156 -8.53 12.49 1.27
C PHE A 156 -8.24 11.06 1.72
N ILE A 157 -8.93 10.11 1.15
CA ILE A 157 -8.95 8.72 1.58
C ILE A 157 -8.47 7.83 0.43
N LEU A 158 -7.46 7.00 0.70
CA LEU A 158 -7.13 5.87 -0.14
C LEU A 158 -8.02 4.69 0.26
N MET A 159 -8.67 4.07 -0.72
CA MET A 159 -9.54 2.90 -0.53
C MET A 159 -8.98 1.70 -1.26
N ILE A 160 -8.87 0.57 -0.57
CA ILE A 160 -8.41 -0.69 -1.16
C ILE A 160 -9.42 -1.78 -0.80
N GLU A 161 -10.12 -2.28 -1.80
CA GLU A 161 -11.06 -3.38 -1.65
C GLU A 161 -10.39 -4.72 -1.89
N ALA A 162 -10.62 -5.68 -1.00
CA ALA A 162 -10.28 -7.08 -1.18
C ALA A 162 -11.49 -7.81 -1.78
N THR A 163 -11.63 -7.79 -3.10
CA THR A 163 -12.80 -8.34 -3.81
C THR A 163 -12.88 -9.86 -3.65
N ASN A 164 -14.03 -10.34 -3.12
CA ASN A 164 -14.28 -11.75 -2.75
C ASN A 164 -13.28 -12.33 -1.75
N ASP A 165 -12.67 -11.48 -0.93
CA ASP A 165 -11.65 -11.84 0.03
C ASP A 165 -11.81 -11.05 1.33
N SER A 166 -10.96 -11.35 2.32
CA SER A 166 -10.94 -10.68 3.63
C SER A 166 -9.52 -10.33 4.03
N TYR A 167 -9.38 -9.23 4.76
CA TYR A 167 -8.12 -8.84 5.36
C TYR A 167 -7.80 -9.67 6.60
N GLN A 168 -6.54 -10.00 6.75
CA GLN A 168 -5.98 -10.70 7.90
C GLN A 168 -4.70 -9.99 8.36
N LEU A 169 -4.35 -10.20 9.62
CA LEU A 169 -3.02 -9.82 10.10
C LEU A 169 -1.99 -10.81 9.53
N PRO A 170 -0.80 -10.31 9.12
CA PRO A 170 0.25 -11.18 8.61
C PRO A 170 0.77 -12.11 9.71
N ASP A 171 1.16 -13.33 9.33
CA ASP A 171 1.90 -14.23 10.21
C ASP A 171 3.30 -13.64 10.47
N LYS A 172 3.59 -13.32 11.72
CA LYS A 172 4.87 -12.78 12.15
C LYS A 172 5.92 -13.86 12.43
N GLY A 173 5.55 -15.12 12.34
CA GLY A 173 6.46 -16.25 12.50
C GLY A 173 7.30 -16.19 13.78
N LEU A 174 8.59 -16.42 13.64
CA LEU A 174 9.54 -16.48 14.78
C LEU A 174 9.78 -15.13 15.47
N VAL A 175 9.47 -14.01 14.84
CA VAL A 175 9.62 -12.69 15.48
C VAL A 175 8.47 -12.35 16.42
N GLY A 176 7.38 -13.11 16.38
CA GLY A 176 6.26 -13.02 17.30
C GLY A 176 5.20 -11.98 16.95
N ASN A 177 4.05 -12.08 17.62
CA ASN A 177 2.86 -11.31 17.29
C ASN A 177 3.00 -9.78 17.48
N HIS A 178 3.97 -9.34 18.29
CA HIS A 178 4.19 -7.92 18.59
C HIS A 178 5.32 -7.27 17.75
N ALA A 179 5.81 -7.96 16.73
CA ALA A 179 7.03 -7.57 16.01
C ALA A 179 6.90 -6.22 15.27
N ILE A 180 5.75 -5.92 14.67
CA ILE A 180 5.52 -4.70 13.87
C ILE A 180 4.61 -3.74 14.64
N PHE A 181 3.55 -4.24 15.24
CA PHE A 181 2.69 -3.51 16.17
C PHE A 181 2.08 -4.47 17.18
N ASP A 182 1.76 -3.96 18.36
CA ASP A 182 1.02 -4.72 19.35
C ASP A 182 -0.45 -4.81 18.90
N PRO A 183 -1.08 -6.00 18.85
CA PRO A 183 -2.51 -6.11 18.60
C PRO A 183 -3.39 -5.27 19.54
N ALA A 184 -2.90 -4.94 20.74
CA ALA A 184 -3.55 -4.01 21.65
C ALA A 184 -3.62 -2.55 21.14
N ALA A 185 -2.85 -2.20 20.11
CA ALA A 185 -2.94 -0.90 19.42
C ALA A 185 -4.08 -0.84 18.38
N LEU A 186 -4.77 -1.96 18.13
CA LEU A 186 -5.95 -1.98 17.28
C LEU A 186 -7.15 -1.47 18.07
N ASP A 187 -7.68 -0.33 17.65
CA ASP A 187 -8.94 0.17 18.19
C ASP A 187 -10.13 -0.49 17.50
N VAL A 188 -11.19 -0.70 18.25
CA VAL A 188 -12.49 -1.16 17.76
C VAL A 188 -13.58 -0.13 18.03
N PRO A 189 -14.68 -0.09 17.24
CA PRO A 189 -15.78 0.82 17.48
C PRO A 189 -16.45 0.58 18.84
N ALA A 190 -16.93 1.66 19.45
CA ALA A 190 -17.60 1.60 20.74
C ALA A 190 -19.05 2.09 20.63
N ILE A 191 -19.97 1.39 21.31
CA ILE A 191 -21.33 1.87 21.56
C ILE A 191 -21.22 2.91 22.67
N ASN A 192 -20.90 4.13 22.29
CA ASN A 192 -20.67 5.26 23.20
C ASN A 192 -21.75 6.35 23.02
N ALA A 193 -21.67 7.42 23.80
CA ALA A 193 -22.64 8.51 23.76
C ALA A 193 -22.75 9.15 22.35
N ARG A 194 -21.66 9.21 21.58
CA ARG A 194 -21.65 9.74 20.21
C ARG A 194 -22.45 8.82 19.26
N PHE A 195 -22.25 7.50 19.36
CA PHE A 195 -23.03 6.52 18.60
C PHE A 195 -24.51 6.55 18.94
N LEU A 196 -24.86 6.66 20.23
CA LEU A 196 -26.27 6.73 20.66
C LEU A 196 -26.94 8.03 20.20
N ALA A 197 -26.20 9.14 20.20
CA ALA A 197 -26.74 10.44 19.83
C ALA A 197 -27.06 10.58 18.32
N GLN A 198 -26.48 9.74 17.45
CA GLN A 198 -26.76 9.75 16.02
C GLN A 198 -27.98 8.89 15.62
N GLN A 199 -28.51 8.10 16.56
CA GLN A 199 -29.69 7.27 16.32
C GLN A 199 -30.94 8.16 16.22
N ASP A 200 -31.77 7.94 15.24
CA ASP A 200 -33.03 8.67 15.06
C ASP A 200 -34.09 7.81 14.36
N GLU A 201 -35.36 8.27 14.45
CA GLU A 201 -36.54 7.63 13.86
C GLU A 201 -36.90 8.22 12.48
N ASN A 202 -35.96 8.94 11.83
CA ASN A 202 -36.18 9.43 10.46
C ASN A 202 -35.80 8.34 9.45
N PRO A 203 -36.38 8.37 8.24
CA PRO A 203 -36.02 7.45 7.18
C PRO A 203 -34.56 7.59 6.77
N TRP A 204 -33.85 6.46 6.69
CA TRP A 204 -32.48 6.39 6.22
C TRP A 204 -32.34 5.48 5.01
N SER A 205 -31.50 5.85 4.06
CA SER A 205 -31.14 5.01 2.93
C SER A 205 -29.78 4.32 3.16
N LEU A 206 -29.69 3.10 2.68
CA LEU A 206 -28.47 2.28 2.65
C LEU A 206 -28.13 1.96 1.19
N GLN A 207 -26.97 2.38 0.73
CA GLN A 207 -26.41 2.01 -0.56
C GLN A 207 -25.59 0.71 -0.42
N VAL A 208 -26.04 -0.36 -1.04
CA VAL A 208 -25.35 -1.67 -1.03
C VAL A 208 -24.67 -1.86 -2.38
N LYS A 209 -23.34 -1.98 -2.37
CA LYS A 209 -22.55 -2.32 -3.55
C LYS A 209 -22.42 -3.84 -3.66
N ARG A 210 -22.84 -4.41 -4.81
CA ARG A 210 -22.65 -5.81 -5.16
C ARG A 210 -22.44 -5.99 -6.66
N HIS A 211 -21.42 -6.74 -7.06
CA HIS A 211 -20.98 -6.85 -8.45
C HIS A 211 -20.77 -5.48 -9.10
N ASP A 212 -20.22 -4.57 -8.31
CA ASP A 212 -19.98 -3.18 -8.70
C ASP A 212 -21.26 -2.39 -9.10
N GLN A 213 -22.40 -2.90 -8.73
CA GLN A 213 -23.71 -2.25 -8.88
C GLN A 213 -24.22 -1.81 -7.51
N VAL A 214 -24.85 -0.64 -7.48
CA VAL A 214 -25.39 -0.06 -6.25
C VAL A 214 -26.90 -0.25 -6.22
N SER A 215 -27.39 -0.85 -5.14
CA SER A 215 -28.82 -0.92 -4.80
C SER A 215 -29.10 -0.06 -3.58
N VAL A 216 -30.27 0.54 -3.50
CA VAL A 216 -30.67 1.38 -2.36
C VAL A 216 -31.81 0.69 -1.59
N ILE A 217 -31.62 0.58 -0.27
CA ILE A 217 -32.61 0.08 0.67
C ILE A 217 -32.98 1.23 1.60
N THR A 218 -34.26 1.47 1.82
CA THR A 218 -34.74 2.53 2.73
C THR A 218 -35.32 1.91 3.98
N TRP A 219 -34.88 2.42 5.14
CA TRP A 219 -35.38 2.05 6.47
C TRP A 219 -36.20 3.21 7.02
N PRO A 220 -37.27 2.97 7.81
CA PRO A 220 -38.05 4.03 8.43
C PRO A 220 -37.40 4.69 9.63
N PHE A 221 -36.21 4.23 10.02
CA PHE A 221 -35.36 4.71 11.11
C PHE A 221 -33.88 4.56 10.73
N ASN A 222 -32.98 5.10 11.53
CA ASN A 222 -31.55 4.88 11.37
C ASN A 222 -31.16 3.45 11.81
N PRO A 223 -30.77 2.55 10.89
CA PRO A 223 -30.48 1.16 11.26
C PRO A 223 -29.13 0.96 11.98
N LEU A 224 -28.33 2.02 12.20
CA LEU A 224 -27.20 1.98 13.13
C LEU A 224 -27.69 2.18 14.56
N ASP A 225 -28.48 1.26 15.07
CA ASP A 225 -29.19 1.33 16.34
C ASP A 225 -28.75 0.24 17.36
N ALA A 226 -27.60 -0.40 17.12
CA ALA A 226 -27.08 -1.45 17.99
C ALA A 226 -26.93 -0.95 19.43
N GLN A 227 -27.38 -1.77 20.40
CA GLN A 227 -27.28 -1.51 21.84
C GLN A 227 -26.06 -2.22 22.46
N GLY A 228 -25.35 -3.02 21.71
CA GLY A 228 -24.15 -3.75 22.08
C GLY A 228 -23.82 -4.81 21.04
N TRP A 229 -22.59 -5.30 21.09
CA TRP A 229 -22.16 -6.42 20.24
C TRP A 229 -21.19 -7.33 20.99
N HIS A 230 -21.03 -8.55 20.49
CA HIS A 230 -20.14 -9.56 21.02
C HIS A 230 -19.58 -10.41 19.87
N GLY A 231 -18.29 -10.74 19.92
CA GLY A 231 -17.63 -11.56 18.92
C GLY A 231 -16.25 -11.02 18.59
N ASP A 232 -15.63 -11.65 17.62
CA ASP A 232 -14.26 -11.39 17.15
C ASP A 232 -14.20 -10.84 15.70
N LEU A 233 -15.36 -10.60 15.07
CA LEU A 233 -15.47 -9.92 13.79
C LEU A 233 -15.99 -8.51 14.00
N CYS A 234 -15.17 -7.51 13.71
CA CYS A 234 -15.56 -6.10 13.78
C CYS A 234 -14.67 -5.23 12.88
N VAL A 235 -15.03 -3.97 12.75
CA VAL A 235 -14.13 -2.94 12.19
C VAL A 235 -12.94 -2.77 13.13
N VAL A 236 -11.74 -2.61 12.55
CA VAL A 236 -10.53 -2.28 13.33
C VAL A 236 -9.87 -1.03 12.75
N ARG A 237 -9.28 -0.21 13.64
CA ARG A 237 -8.48 0.96 13.28
C ARG A 237 -7.05 0.77 13.78
N LEU A 238 -6.07 1.14 12.94
CA LEU A 238 -4.64 1.18 13.30
C LEU A 238 -4.04 2.47 12.74
N ASN A 239 -3.38 3.29 13.55
CA ASN A 239 -2.61 4.41 13.03
C ASN A 239 -1.19 3.97 12.69
N TRP A 240 -0.62 4.45 11.57
CA TRP A 240 0.75 4.10 11.18
C TRP A 240 1.80 4.45 12.25
N ARG A 241 1.50 5.42 13.12
CA ARG A 241 2.40 5.85 14.20
C ARG A 241 2.56 4.79 15.29
N ASP A 242 1.65 3.82 15.35
CA ASP A 242 1.73 2.66 16.25
C ASP A 242 2.50 1.48 15.63
N ILE A 243 2.83 1.56 14.35
CA ILE A 243 3.65 0.57 13.66
C ILE A 243 5.14 0.82 13.98
N ARG A 244 5.86 -0.26 14.28
CA ARG A 244 7.31 -0.24 14.47
C ARG A 244 7.98 -1.01 13.35
N PRO A 245 9.03 -0.46 12.73
CA PRO A 245 9.70 -1.15 11.62
C PRO A 245 10.45 -2.38 12.11
N LEU A 246 10.26 -3.49 11.42
CA LEU A 246 11.18 -4.63 11.53
C LEU A 246 12.34 -4.36 10.59
N MET A 247 13.57 -4.32 11.11
CA MET A 247 14.76 -3.99 10.31
C MET A 247 16.01 -4.72 10.81
N SER A 248 17.00 -4.81 9.95
CA SER A 248 18.35 -5.27 10.28
C SER A 248 19.34 -4.13 10.08
N HIS A 249 20.32 -3.98 10.99
CA HIS A 249 21.42 -3.03 10.79
C HIS A 249 22.41 -3.51 9.71
N ARG A 250 22.39 -4.81 9.38
CA ARG A 250 23.36 -5.46 8.51
C ARG A 250 22.94 -5.44 7.04
N TYR A 251 21.65 -5.55 6.75
CA TYR A 251 21.17 -5.61 5.37
C TYR A 251 19.72 -5.14 5.27
N HIS A 252 19.37 -4.65 4.09
CA HIS A 252 18.03 -4.20 3.78
C HIS A 252 17.07 -5.38 3.71
N LEU A 253 16.05 -5.38 4.58
CA LEU A 253 15.02 -6.43 4.57
C LEU A 253 14.06 -6.25 3.40
N PRO A 254 13.51 -7.35 2.85
CA PRO A 254 12.52 -7.26 1.80
C PRO A 254 11.21 -6.61 2.31
N PRO A 255 10.39 -6.04 1.42
CA PRO A 255 9.13 -5.36 1.76
C PRO A 255 8.17 -6.20 2.60
N SER A 256 8.19 -7.53 2.49
CA SER A 256 7.39 -8.43 3.32
C SER A 256 7.62 -8.27 4.83
N ALA A 257 8.78 -7.74 5.25
CA ALA A 257 9.04 -7.38 6.65
C ALA A 257 8.12 -6.25 7.16
N HIS A 258 7.56 -5.45 6.25
CA HIS A 258 6.69 -4.31 6.55
C HIS A 258 5.19 -4.64 6.35
N SER A 259 4.83 -5.92 6.17
CA SER A 259 3.44 -6.34 5.98
C SER A 259 2.57 -5.93 7.16
N THR A 260 1.48 -5.22 6.86
CA THR A 260 0.53 -4.71 7.86
C THR A 260 -0.79 -5.47 7.81
N PHE A 261 -1.33 -5.67 6.61
CA PHE A 261 -2.52 -6.48 6.35
C PHE A 261 -2.27 -7.38 5.14
N VAL A 262 -2.88 -8.55 5.13
CA VAL A 262 -2.76 -9.50 4.02
C VAL A 262 -4.13 -9.95 3.54
N ALA A 263 -4.25 -10.14 2.24
CA ALA A 263 -5.34 -10.86 1.59
C ALA A 263 -4.77 -12.08 0.86
N SER A 264 -5.60 -12.94 0.31
CA SER A 264 -5.10 -14.17 -0.33
C SER A 264 -4.29 -13.91 -1.61
N ARG A 265 -4.50 -12.74 -2.26
CA ARG A 265 -3.90 -12.40 -3.55
C ARG A 265 -3.00 -11.16 -3.53
N PHE A 266 -2.99 -10.41 -2.44
CA PHE A 266 -2.16 -9.22 -2.29
C PHE A 266 -1.80 -8.98 -0.82
N VAL A 267 -0.86 -8.09 -0.60
CA VAL A 267 -0.41 -7.66 0.73
C VAL A 267 -0.35 -6.14 0.79
N ILE A 268 -0.69 -5.60 1.94
CA ILE A 268 -0.46 -4.18 2.28
C ILE A 268 0.74 -4.12 3.22
N CYS A 269 1.75 -3.34 2.81
CA CYS A 269 2.91 -3.04 3.63
C CYS A 269 2.91 -1.56 4.00
N THR A 270 3.44 -1.24 5.17
CA THR A 270 3.58 0.15 5.62
C THR A 270 5.05 0.46 5.88
N PHE A 271 5.62 1.32 5.07
CA PHE A 271 6.93 1.89 5.36
C PHE A 271 6.74 3.03 6.35
N VAL A 272 7.48 2.98 7.44
CA VAL A 272 7.46 4.00 8.49
C VAL A 272 8.89 4.46 8.77
N PRO A 273 9.11 5.61 9.43
CA PRO A 273 10.44 6.06 9.82
C PRO A 273 11.24 4.95 10.50
N ARG A 274 12.46 4.70 10.02
CA ARG A 274 13.30 3.59 10.48
C ARG A 274 14.79 3.93 10.44
N PRO A 275 15.60 3.27 11.27
CA PRO A 275 17.06 3.34 11.13
C PRO A 275 17.51 2.82 9.77
N ILE A 276 18.54 3.44 9.22
CA ILE A 276 19.21 2.98 8.00
C ILE A 276 20.29 1.95 8.39
N GLU A 277 20.56 1.02 7.50
CA GLU A 277 21.58 -0.01 7.67
C GLU A 277 22.93 0.64 8.03
N SER A 278 23.60 0.13 9.05
CA SER A 278 24.79 0.76 9.63
C SER A 278 26.01 -0.16 9.74
N ASP A 279 25.85 -1.45 9.43
CA ASP A 279 26.97 -2.40 9.43
C ASP A 279 27.95 -2.07 8.28
N PRO A 280 29.25 -2.20 8.48
CA PRO A 280 30.24 -2.04 7.41
C PRO A 280 29.94 -2.96 6.22
N GLY A 281 29.94 -2.41 5.00
CA GLY A 281 29.64 -3.15 3.77
C GLY A 281 28.14 -3.35 3.48
N ALA A 282 27.25 -2.87 4.35
CA ALA A 282 25.81 -2.95 4.11
C ALA A 282 25.36 -2.02 2.97
N LEU A 283 24.48 -2.50 2.11
CA LEU A 283 23.72 -1.65 1.18
C LEU A 283 22.73 -0.80 1.99
N LYS A 284 22.75 0.51 1.75
CA LYS A 284 21.88 1.50 2.44
C LYS A 284 20.68 1.92 1.61
N VAL A 285 20.43 1.26 0.50
CA VAL A 285 19.31 1.49 -0.42
C VAL A 285 18.70 0.16 -0.81
N PRO A 286 17.42 0.14 -1.22
CA PRO A 286 16.79 -1.07 -1.73
C PRO A 286 17.61 -1.68 -2.87
N PHE A 287 17.60 -3.00 -2.97
CA PHE A 287 18.13 -3.72 -4.14
C PHE A 287 17.20 -3.54 -5.35
N TYR A 288 17.75 -3.77 -6.56
CA TYR A 288 16.93 -3.83 -7.76
C TYR A 288 16.10 -5.10 -7.78
N HIS A 289 14.88 -5.02 -8.29
CA HIS A 289 14.00 -6.18 -8.39
C HIS A 289 13.04 -6.02 -9.56
N SER A 290 12.45 -7.11 -9.98
CA SER A 290 11.53 -7.15 -11.11
C SER A 290 10.10 -7.42 -10.69
N ASN A 291 9.86 -7.72 -9.41
CA ASN A 291 8.56 -8.20 -8.89
C ASN A 291 7.98 -9.27 -9.82
N ASP A 292 8.73 -10.34 -10.05
CA ASP A 292 8.51 -11.21 -11.21
C ASP A 292 7.14 -11.87 -11.29
N ASP A 293 6.40 -11.91 -10.19
CA ASP A 293 5.03 -12.41 -10.12
C ASP A 293 4.06 -11.49 -9.35
N TYR A 294 4.45 -10.24 -9.08
CA TYR A 294 3.63 -9.25 -8.39
C TYR A 294 3.79 -7.86 -9.00
N ASP A 295 2.68 -7.12 -9.09
CA ASP A 295 2.67 -5.70 -9.35
C ASP A 295 2.82 -4.94 -8.03
N GLU A 296 3.67 -3.89 -8.01
CA GLU A 296 3.94 -3.04 -6.85
C GLU A 296 3.31 -1.66 -7.03
N VAL A 297 2.58 -1.21 -6.02
CA VAL A 297 1.98 0.13 -5.97
C VAL A 297 2.39 0.79 -4.66
N LEU A 298 3.03 1.97 -4.73
CA LEU A 298 3.37 2.76 -3.54
C LEU A 298 2.61 4.08 -3.52
N PHE A 299 1.84 4.31 -2.47
CA PHE A 299 1.23 5.58 -2.14
C PHE A 299 2.10 6.33 -1.14
N TYR A 300 2.51 7.54 -1.48
CA TYR A 300 3.42 8.35 -0.66
C TYR A 300 2.62 9.27 0.26
N HIS A 301 2.66 8.97 1.57
CA HIS A 301 1.84 9.67 2.57
C HIS A 301 2.56 10.85 3.19
N ALA A 302 3.78 10.67 3.68
CA ALA A 302 4.51 11.70 4.42
C ALA A 302 6.01 11.47 4.42
N GLY A 303 6.79 12.51 4.69
CA GLY A 303 8.24 12.47 4.82
C GLY A 303 9.00 12.68 3.51
N ASP A 304 10.29 12.32 3.51
CA ASP A 304 11.22 12.47 2.39
C ASP A 304 11.48 11.10 1.73
N PHE A 305 11.08 10.97 0.48
CA PHE A 305 11.13 9.71 -0.29
C PHE A 305 12.48 9.56 -1.00
N PHE A 306 13.52 9.40 -0.23
CA PHE A 306 14.93 9.46 -0.63
C PHE A 306 15.37 8.46 -1.70
N SER A 307 14.65 7.37 -1.90
CA SER A 307 14.98 6.33 -2.90
C SER A 307 14.49 6.65 -4.31
N ARG A 308 13.73 7.71 -4.49
CA ARG A 308 13.09 8.12 -5.74
C ARG A 308 13.30 9.61 -6.00
N ASP A 309 13.37 10.00 -7.27
CA ASP A 309 13.46 11.41 -7.68
C ASP A 309 12.05 11.96 -7.98
N ASN A 310 11.79 13.21 -7.56
CA ASN A 310 10.56 13.95 -7.87
C ASN A 310 9.26 13.28 -7.39
N ILE A 311 9.30 12.65 -6.23
CA ILE A 311 8.13 12.10 -5.56
C ILE A 311 7.69 13.06 -4.47
N GLU A 312 6.41 13.37 -4.45
CA GLU A 312 5.76 14.20 -3.46
C GLU A 312 4.64 13.43 -2.76
N ARG A 313 4.23 13.94 -1.61
CA ARG A 313 3.07 13.45 -0.86
C ARG A 313 1.82 13.45 -1.75
N GLY A 314 1.00 12.39 -1.67
CA GLY A 314 -0.20 12.22 -2.47
C GLY A 314 0.05 11.69 -3.89
N MET A 315 1.29 11.34 -4.22
CA MET A 315 1.61 10.65 -5.46
C MET A 315 1.55 9.13 -5.28
N VAL A 316 1.47 8.43 -6.42
CA VAL A 316 1.50 6.96 -6.49
C VAL A 316 2.46 6.52 -7.57
N THR A 317 3.35 5.58 -7.24
CA THR A 317 4.11 4.83 -8.24
C THR A 317 3.49 3.46 -8.47
N PHE A 318 3.53 3.02 -9.71
CA PHE A 318 3.12 1.69 -10.14
C PHE A 318 4.27 1.03 -10.91
N HIS A 319 4.76 -0.08 -10.38
CA HIS A 319 5.83 -0.87 -10.97
C HIS A 319 5.28 -2.24 -11.35
N PRO A 320 4.98 -2.47 -12.64
CA PRO A 320 4.41 -3.73 -13.10
C PRO A 320 5.44 -4.87 -13.01
N ALA A 321 4.95 -6.08 -12.73
CA ALA A 321 5.75 -7.30 -12.79
C ALA A 321 6.47 -7.41 -14.13
N GLY A 322 7.70 -7.92 -14.12
CA GLY A 322 8.51 -8.11 -15.30
C GLY A 322 9.29 -6.88 -15.79
N PHE A 323 9.12 -5.71 -15.18
CA PHE A 323 9.94 -4.54 -15.46
C PHE A 323 10.86 -4.25 -14.27
N THR A 324 12.16 -4.39 -14.44
CA THR A 324 13.14 -4.18 -13.37
C THR A 324 13.15 -2.73 -12.90
N HIS A 325 13.04 -2.54 -11.60
CA HIS A 325 13.09 -1.24 -10.96
C HIS A 325 13.92 -1.32 -9.65
N GLY A 326 14.06 -0.20 -8.97
CA GLY A 326 14.88 -0.10 -7.77
C GLY A 326 15.22 1.36 -7.49
N PRO A 327 16.26 1.67 -6.73
CA PRO A 327 16.68 3.04 -6.48
C PRO A 327 17.03 3.76 -7.78
N HIS A 328 16.69 5.05 -7.88
CA HIS A 328 17.15 5.85 -9.00
C HIS A 328 18.68 6.01 -8.96
N PRO A 329 19.37 6.19 -10.09
CA PRO A 329 20.84 6.23 -10.14
C PRO A 329 21.45 7.26 -9.18
N LYS A 330 20.84 8.45 -9.07
CA LYS A 330 21.27 9.49 -8.11
C LYS A 330 21.05 9.06 -6.66
N ALA A 331 19.90 8.45 -6.36
CA ALA A 331 19.60 7.94 -5.04
C ALA A 331 20.53 6.80 -4.63
N PHE A 332 20.88 5.89 -5.57
CA PHE A 332 21.85 4.84 -5.35
C PHE A 332 23.23 5.41 -5.00
N ALA A 333 23.73 6.37 -5.79
CA ALA A 333 25.02 7.00 -5.55
C ALA A 333 25.04 7.79 -4.23
N ALA A 334 23.98 8.54 -3.93
CA ALA A 334 23.82 9.27 -2.68
C ALA A 334 23.70 8.32 -1.48
N GLY A 335 22.97 7.22 -1.62
CA GLY A 335 22.76 6.23 -0.57
C GLY A 335 24.03 5.58 -0.09
N GLN A 336 25.00 5.32 -0.97
CA GLN A 336 26.31 4.78 -0.58
C GLN A 336 27.10 5.72 0.34
N ALA A 337 26.94 7.03 0.16
CA ALA A 337 27.60 8.08 0.95
C ALA A 337 26.70 8.68 2.03
N TYR A 338 25.51 8.12 2.27
CA TYR A 338 24.46 8.72 3.04
C TYR A 338 24.82 8.88 4.52
N ALA A 339 24.76 10.12 5.00
CA ALA A 339 25.08 10.47 6.38
C ALA A 339 23.88 10.40 7.34
N LYS A 340 22.63 10.36 6.82
CA LYS A 340 21.43 10.20 7.66
C LYS A 340 21.45 8.82 8.31
N LYS A 341 20.98 8.76 9.55
CA LYS A 341 20.87 7.52 10.32
C LYS A 341 19.45 6.94 10.33
N PHE A 342 18.47 7.72 9.89
CA PHE A 342 17.05 7.37 9.90
C PHE A 342 16.39 7.89 8.62
N THR A 343 15.40 7.14 8.15
CA THR A 343 14.42 7.65 7.18
C THR A 343 13.28 8.34 7.94
N ASP A 344 12.53 9.20 7.26
CA ASP A 344 11.30 9.79 7.78
C ASP A 344 10.10 9.54 6.87
N GLU A 345 10.28 8.72 5.83
CA GLU A 345 9.22 8.36 4.88
C GLU A 345 8.11 7.54 5.52
N VAL A 346 6.88 7.83 5.10
CA VAL A 346 5.70 7.00 5.36
C VAL A 346 5.01 6.73 4.03
N ALA A 347 4.93 5.45 3.67
CA ALA A 347 4.29 5.02 2.43
C ALA A 347 3.45 3.76 2.66
N VAL A 348 2.33 3.69 1.92
CA VAL A 348 1.46 2.51 1.86
C VAL A 348 1.75 1.79 0.56
N MET A 349 2.23 0.56 0.64
CA MET A 349 2.50 -0.27 -0.51
C MET A 349 1.46 -1.38 -0.64
N LEU A 350 1.01 -1.61 -1.86
CA LEU A 350 0.20 -2.77 -2.23
C LEU A 350 1.01 -3.59 -3.23
N ASP A 351 1.27 -4.85 -2.88
CA ASP A 351 1.83 -5.85 -3.79
C ASP A 351 0.77 -6.86 -4.14
N THR A 352 0.40 -6.95 -5.42
CA THR A 352 -0.65 -7.86 -5.89
C THR A 352 -0.13 -8.83 -6.94
N ARG A 353 -0.53 -10.09 -6.77
CA ARG A 353 -0.15 -11.18 -7.68
C ARG A 353 -0.79 -11.08 -9.06
N ASP A 354 -1.96 -10.49 -9.14
CA ASP A 354 -2.71 -10.38 -10.38
C ASP A 354 -2.46 -9.01 -11.00
N ALA A 355 -2.16 -8.99 -12.29
CA ALA A 355 -1.82 -7.76 -13.01
C ALA A 355 -2.92 -6.70 -12.90
N LEU A 356 -2.51 -5.47 -12.61
CA LEU A 356 -3.40 -4.33 -12.44
C LEU A 356 -3.68 -3.65 -13.79
N ASN A 357 -4.95 -3.35 -14.00
CA ASN A 357 -5.40 -2.43 -15.04
C ASN A 357 -5.32 -0.99 -14.52
N VAL A 358 -4.86 -0.09 -15.38
CA VAL A 358 -4.77 1.34 -15.08
C VAL A 358 -6.10 2.01 -15.45
N GLY A 359 -6.67 2.75 -14.49
CA GLY A 359 -7.93 3.48 -14.69
C GLY A 359 -7.79 4.65 -15.67
N SER A 360 -8.88 5.02 -16.31
CA SER A 360 -8.89 6.05 -17.36
C SER A 360 -8.47 7.44 -16.89
N LEU A 361 -8.71 7.79 -15.62
CA LEU A 361 -8.28 9.09 -15.06
C LEU A 361 -6.76 9.21 -14.95
N CYS A 362 -6.04 8.10 -14.93
CA CYS A 362 -4.59 8.10 -14.77
C CYS A 362 -3.86 8.70 -15.96
N GLU A 363 -4.43 8.69 -17.16
CA GLU A 363 -3.81 9.28 -18.35
C GLU A 363 -3.57 10.78 -18.21
N GLY A 364 -4.49 11.50 -17.55
CA GLY A 364 -4.41 12.95 -17.33
C GLY A 364 -3.42 13.39 -16.24
N ILE A 365 -3.00 12.45 -15.38
CA ILE A 365 -2.17 12.73 -14.20
C ILE A 365 -0.85 11.95 -14.18
N GLU A 366 -0.55 11.21 -15.25
CA GLU A 366 0.70 10.45 -15.36
C GLU A 366 1.89 11.36 -15.66
N ASN A 367 2.94 11.25 -14.86
CA ASN A 367 4.24 11.80 -15.19
C ASN A 367 4.97 10.83 -16.15
N THR A 368 4.82 11.07 -17.44
CA THR A 368 5.39 10.20 -18.50
C THR A 368 6.91 10.18 -18.53
N ARG A 369 7.59 11.10 -17.83
CA ARG A 369 9.06 11.13 -17.73
C ARG A 369 9.59 10.19 -16.66
N TYR A 370 8.71 9.65 -15.80
CA TYR A 370 9.13 8.83 -14.67
C TYR A 370 9.96 7.62 -15.09
N VAL A 371 9.53 6.89 -16.12
CA VAL A 371 10.26 5.73 -16.63
C VAL A 371 11.67 6.08 -17.14
N SER A 372 11.88 7.27 -17.65
CA SER A 372 13.18 7.74 -18.17
C SER A 372 14.15 8.16 -17.06
N SER A 373 13.70 8.29 -15.81
CA SER A 373 14.55 8.74 -14.70
C SER A 373 15.63 7.72 -14.31
N TRP A 374 15.50 6.46 -14.72
CA TRP A 374 16.53 5.44 -14.55
C TRP A 374 17.56 5.39 -15.70
N GLN A 375 17.26 6.00 -16.83
CA GLN A 375 18.17 5.98 -17.99
C GLN A 375 19.47 6.72 -17.69
N ARG A 376 20.58 6.26 -18.27
CA ARG A 376 21.84 6.99 -18.21
C ARG A 376 21.70 8.36 -18.89
N PRO A 377 22.31 9.41 -18.31
CA PRO A 377 22.28 10.74 -18.91
C PRO A 377 22.77 10.79 -20.36
N ASP A 378 23.76 9.95 -20.72
CA ASP A 378 24.37 9.92 -22.05
C ASP A 378 23.46 9.30 -23.13
N ALA A 379 22.51 8.45 -22.74
CA ALA A 379 21.54 7.85 -23.66
C ALA A 379 20.42 8.82 -24.06
N ALA A 380 20.16 9.84 -23.24
CA ALA A 380 19.14 10.85 -23.50
C ALA A 380 19.64 11.95 -24.47
N ALA A 381 20.95 12.10 -24.66
CA ALA A 381 21.54 13.14 -25.50
C ALA A 381 21.65 12.76 -27.00
N SER A 382 21.29 11.54 -27.37
CA SER A 382 21.38 11.01 -28.75
C SER A 382 20.04 10.85 -29.47
N LYS A 383 18.97 11.51 -29.00
CA LYS A 383 17.67 11.54 -29.70
C LYS A 383 17.26 12.94 -30.10
#